data_18dfd81cfae42abadce6065fbccfd888
#
_entry.id   18dfd81cfae42abadce6065fbccfd888
#
_cell.length_a   1.000
_cell.length_b   1.000
_cell.length_c   1.000
_cell.angle_alpha   90.00
_cell.angle_beta   90.00
_cell.angle_gamma   90.00
#
_symmetry.space_group_name_H-M   'P 1'
#
loop_
_entity.id
_entity.type
_entity.pdbx_description
1 polymer ?
#
loop_
_entity_poly.entity_id
_entity_poly.type
_entity_poly.pdbx_seq_one_letter_code
_entity_poly.pdbx_strand_id
1 'polypeptide(L)'
;VPLSQDDKAAFYGRKPERKEIKMTVAIRKAKRSATKLRLLLTGPSGSGKTWGALQIAKGLGGKTMVIDTEEGSSDLYEHLHDFDVIDLRPPFTPERYIEAITAAEEAGYAVIIVDSVTHCWSGSGGCLELLEDVAKAQFRGNTWSAFSVITPRWRAFVDKLLRSPAHVICSGRSKTETAQVDDHGKKKVAKLGMKLEARDGLEFEFTTVLDLIHDGHYATVSKDRTGLFSGDPKPISVSTGERIAEWLAGGTVLEDQAVIEGAKKAIADAVSVDTLDRLNSRIAQRLAEGRIGQSTATELAAAISDKRNGLTLSN
;
A
#
# COMPACT_ATOMS: atom_id res chain seq x y z
N VAL A 1 18.13 9.68 57.44
CA VAL A 1 17.74 8.25 57.51
C VAL A 1 17.60 7.79 56.07
N PRO A 2 18.36 6.82 55.59
CA PRO A 2 18.23 6.34 54.22
C PRO A 2 16.89 5.61 54.02
N LEU A 3 16.19 5.89 52.95
CA LEU A 3 14.94 5.28 52.54
C LEU A 3 15.10 3.75 52.42
N SER A 4 14.09 3.00 52.94
CA SER A 4 14.03 1.55 52.81
C SER A 4 13.91 1.09 51.35
N GLN A 5 14.15 -0.20 51.07
CA GLN A 5 13.99 -0.73 49.71
C GLN A 5 12.54 -0.64 49.22
N ASP A 6 11.55 -0.75 50.12
CA ASP A 6 10.13 -0.64 49.78
C ASP A 6 9.74 0.81 49.45
N ASP A 7 10.31 1.80 50.14
CA ASP A 7 10.08 3.22 49.83
C ASP A 7 10.65 3.62 48.50
N LYS A 8 11.78 3.04 48.08
CA LYS A 8 12.35 3.27 46.75
C LYS A 8 11.51 2.67 45.62
N ALA A 9 10.87 1.52 45.85
CA ALA A 9 9.97 0.90 44.88
C ALA A 9 8.69 1.70 44.65
N ALA A 10 8.20 2.39 45.70
CA ALA A 10 7.04 3.28 45.61
C ALA A 10 7.35 4.58 44.87
N PHE A 11 8.59 5.10 44.99
CA PHE A 11 9.00 6.37 44.41
C PHE A 11 9.42 6.28 42.95
N TYR A 12 9.99 5.13 42.51
CA TYR A 12 10.49 4.94 41.13
C TYR A 12 9.55 4.12 40.23
N GLY A 13 8.37 3.73 40.68
CA GLY A 13 7.43 2.90 39.94
C GLY A 13 8.02 1.50 39.65
N ARG A 14 7.21 0.45 39.73
CA ARG A 14 7.61 -0.89 39.28
C ARG A 14 8.05 -0.80 37.82
N LYS A 15 9.27 -1.24 37.51
CA LYS A 15 9.71 -1.43 36.13
C LYS A 15 8.66 -2.28 35.43
N PRO A 16 8.16 -1.87 34.24
CA PRO A 16 7.24 -2.71 33.49
C PRO A 16 7.91 -4.06 33.21
N GLU A 17 7.23 -5.15 33.52
CA GLU A 17 7.65 -6.49 33.14
C GLU A 17 7.86 -6.51 31.63
N ARG A 18 9.09 -6.70 31.18
CA ARG A 18 9.40 -6.96 29.78
C ARG A 18 8.78 -8.32 29.46
N LYS A 19 7.60 -8.32 28.82
CA LYS A 19 7.11 -9.52 28.14
C LYS A 19 8.17 -9.93 27.14
N GLU A 20 8.82 -11.08 27.37
CA GLU A 20 9.67 -11.72 26.37
C GLU A 20 8.82 -12.00 25.13
N ILE A 21 9.01 -11.22 24.07
CA ILE A 21 8.47 -11.54 22.76
C ILE A 21 9.30 -12.70 22.24
N LYS A 22 8.81 -13.93 22.39
CA LYS A 22 9.36 -15.10 21.71
C LYS A 22 9.17 -14.89 20.20
N MET A 23 10.18 -14.39 19.54
CA MET A 23 10.20 -14.33 18.08
C MET A 23 10.44 -15.75 17.55
N THR A 24 9.38 -16.33 17.00
CA THR A 24 9.48 -17.61 16.29
C THR A 24 9.91 -17.32 14.85
N VAL A 25 11.14 -17.64 14.50
CA VAL A 25 11.63 -17.56 13.12
C VAL A 25 11.12 -18.80 12.38
N ALA A 26 10.21 -18.60 11.41
CA ALA A 26 9.70 -19.69 10.58
C ALA A 26 10.46 -19.75 9.24
N ILE A 27 10.98 -20.94 8.91
CA ILE A 27 11.59 -21.22 7.60
C ILE A 27 10.53 -21.86 6.70
N ARG A 28 10.34 -21.30 5.52
CA ARG A 28 9.41 -21.84 4.51
C ARG A 28 10.05 -21.87 3.12
N LYS A 29 9.55 -22.73 2.25
CA LYS A 29 9.90 -22.68 0.82
C LYS A 29 9.39 -21.38 0.20
N ALA A 30 10.21 -20.75 -0.64
CA ALA A 30 9.77 -19.61 -1.44
C ALA A 30 8.68 -20.07 -2.42
N LYS A 31 7.57 -19.35 -2.42
CA LYS A 31 6.46 -19.53 -3.38
C LYS A 31 6.05 -18.15 -3.86
N ARG A 32 5.74 -18.02 -5.16
CA ARG A 32 5.08 -16.81 -5.66
C ARG A 32 3.68 -16.78 -5.03
N SER A 33 3.44 -15.77 -4.22
CA SER A 33 2.16 -15.56 -3.55
C SER A 33 1.41 -14.47 -4.28
N ALA A 34 0.10 -14.56 -4.36
CA ALA A 34 -0.74 -13.46 -4.79
C ALA A 34 -0.59 -12.32 -3.77
N THR A 35 0.24 -11.36 -4.09
CA THR A 35 0.48 -10.16 -3.28
C THR A 35 -0.36 -9.02 -3.81
N LYS A 36 -0.60 -8.02 -2.97
CA LYS A 36 -1.26 -6.80 -3.43
C LYS A 36 -0.27 -5.94 -4.21
N LEU A 37 -0.76 -5.25 -5.24
CA LEU A 37 0.04 -4.31 -6.03
C LEU A 37 0.60 -3.20 -5.14
N ARG A 38 1.84 -2.83 -5.38
CA ARG A 38 2.51 -1.63 -4.87
C ARG A 38 3.13 -0.91 -6.06
N LEU A 39 2.39 0.04 -6.63
CA LEU A 39 2.78 0.75 -7.83
C LEU A 39 3.00 2.22 -7.53
N LEU A 40 4.08 2.77 -8.06
CA LEU A 40 4.34 4.20 -8.04
C LEU A 40 4.35 4.74 -9.48
N LEU A 41 3.55 5.76 -9.72
CA LEU A 41 3.53 6.53 -10.96
C LEU A 41 4.24 7.86 -10.71
N THR A 42 5.34 8.10 -11.40
CA THR A 42 6.06 9.38 -11.31
C THR A 42 5.95 10.17 -12.60
N GLY A 43 6.18 11.45 -12.52
CA GLY A 43 6.18 12.30 -13.71
C GLY A 43 5.90 13.77 -13.38
N PRO A 44 6.16 14.69 -14.34
CA PRO A 44 5.86 16.10 -14.18
C PRO A 44 4.35 16.36 -14.06
N SER A 45 3.96 17.59 -13.73
CA SER A 45 2.56 17.98 -13.77
C SER A 45 2.00 17.81 -15.19
N GLY A 46 0.76 17.32 -15.29
CA GLY A 46 0.11 17.08 -16.58
C GLY A 46 0.58 15.83 -17.34
N SER A 47 1.46 14.99 -16.78
CA SER A 47 1.90 13.74 -17.45
C SER A 47 0.86 12.61 -17.42
N GLY A 48 -0.32 12.80 -16.79
CA GLY A 48 -1.38 11.80 -16.77
C GLY A 48 -1.31 10.80 -15.61
N LYS A 49 -0.65 11.13 -14.49
CA LYS A 49 -0.53 10.23 -13.32
C LYS A 49 -1.88 9.80 -12.76
N THR A 50 -2.74 10.76 -12.45
CA THR A 50 -4.10 10.52 -11.92
C THR A 50 -4.92 9.69 -12.90
N TRP A 51 -4.92 10.07 -14.18
CA TRP A 51 -5.60 9.34 -15.24
C TRP A 51 -5.08 7.89 -15.34
N GLY A 52 -3.77 7.70 -15.37
CA GLY A 52 -3.14 6.39 -15.43
C GLY A 52 -3.44 5.52 -14.21
N ALA A 53 -3.46 6.11 -13.00
CA ALA A 53 -3.82 5.42 -11.77
C ALA A 53 -5.26 4.89 -11.83
N LEU A 54 -6.21 5.70 -12.29
CA LEU A 54 -7.62 5.32 -12.45
C LEU A 54 -7.82 4.24 -13.52
N GLN A 55 -7.10 4.30 -14.66
CA GLN A 55 -7.14 3.25 -15.68
C GLN A 55 -6.64 1.90 -15.13
N ILE A 56 -5.54 1.91 -14.38
CA ILE A 56 -5.02 0.69 -13.75
C ILE A 56 -6.00 0.19 -12.68
N ALA A 57 -6.57 1.07 -11.85
CA ALA A 57 -7.55 0.69 -10.85
C ALA A 57 -8.79 0.02 -11.47
N LYS A 58 -9.29 0.57 -12.58
CA LYS A 58 -10.40 -0.01 -13.35
C LYS A 58 -10.07 -1.42 -13.84
N GLY A 59 -8.87 -1.64 -14.35
CA GLY A 59 -8.42 -2.97 -14.82
C GLY A 59 -8.17 -3.97 -13.67
N LEU A 60 -7.76 -3.50 -12.49
CA LEU A 60 -7.64 -4.33 -11.29
C LEU A 60 -8.98 -4.80 -10.76
N GLY A 61 -10.01 -3.96 -10.92
CA GLY A 61 -11.37 -4.22 -10.44
C GLY A 61 -11.55 -3.99 -8.93
N GLY A 62 -12.81 -4.04 -8.50
CA GLY A 62 -13.22 -3.79 -7.13
C GLY A 62 -13.39 -2.31 -6.79
N LYS A 63 -13.85 -2.02 -5.56
CA LYS A 63 -14.06 -0.64 -5.11
C LYS A 63 -12.75 0.12 -5.01
N THR A 64 -12.74 1.33 -5.55
CA THR A 64 -11.57 2.20 -5.59
C THR A 64 -11.78 3.42 -4.69
N MET A 65 -10.79 3.72 -3.84
CA MET A 65 -10.69 4.97 -3.07
C MET A 65 -9.54 5.80 -3.61
N VAL A 66 -9.77 7.08 -3.83
CA VAL A 66 -8.74 8.08 -4.12
C VAL A 66 -8.54 8.96 -2.88
N ILE A 67 -7.34 8.98 -2.34
CA ILE A 67 -6.91 9.96 -1.33
C ILE A 67 -6.33 11.13 -2.11
N ASP A 68 -7.15 12.15 -2.32
CA ASP A 68 -6.83 13.33 -3.12
C ASP A 68 -6.20 14.42 -2.24
N THR A 69 -5.01 14.85 -2.60
CA THR A 69 -4.29 15.96 -1.98
C THR A 69 -4.09 17.14 -2.95
N GLU A 70 -4.71 17.07 -4.14
CA GLU A 70 -4.63 18.05 -5.21
C GLU A 70 -5.96 18.80 -5.42
N GLU A 71 -6.66 19.08 -4.30
CA GLU A 71 -7.85 19.96 -4.24
C GLU A 71 -9.01 19.54 -5.15
N GLY A 72 -9.31 18.23 -5.22
CA GLY A 72 -10.44 17.70 -6.00
C GLY A 72 -10.11 17.52 -7.48
N SER A 73 -8.83 17.48 -7.84
CA SER A 73 -8.41 17.27 -9.23
C SER A 73 -8.84 15.89 -9.77
N SER A 74 -9.03 14.91 -8.90
CA SER A 74 -9.50 13.58 -9.25
C SER A 74 -10.94 13.56 -9.74
N ASP A 75 -11.81 14.45 -9.23
CA ASP A 75 -13.23 14.53 -9.62
C ASP A 75 -13.43 14.81 -11.11
N LEU A 76 -12.47 15.48 -11.74
CA LEU A 76 -12.49 15.73 -13.18
C LEU A 76 -12.51 14.45 -14.03
N TYR A 77 -12.16 13.32 -13.42
CA TYR A 77 -12.06 12.00 -14.06
C TYR A 77 -13.16 11.04 -13.65
N GLU A 78 -14.28 11.50 -13.06
CA GLU A 78 -15.44 10.68 -12.67
C GLU A 78 -15.95 9.77 -13.79
N HIS A 79 -15.88 10.24 -15.04
CA HIS A 79 -16.32 9.51 -16.23
C HIS A 79 -15.44 8.30 -16.60
N LEU A 80 -14.22 8.17 -16.03
CA LEU A 80 -13.28 7.08 -16.37
C LEU A 80 -13.55 5.80 -15.61
N HIS A 81 -13.93 5.93 -14.34
CA HIS A 81 -14.04 4.83 -13.39
C HIS A 81 -14.98 5.25 -12.25
N ASP A 82 -15.65 4.29 -11.62
CA ASP A 82 -16.42 4.51 -10.39
C ASP A 82 -15.46 4.45 -9.19
N PHE A 83 -15.32 5.56 -8.46
CA PHE A 83 -14.44 5.68 -7.31
C PHE A 83 -14.98 6.68 -6.29
N ASP A 84 -14.63 6.46 -5.04
CA ASP A 84 -14.88 7.39 -3.94
C ASP A 84 -13.61 8.19 -3.60
N VAL A 85 -13.79 9.37 -2.99
CA VAL A 85 -12.70 10.31 -2.71
C VAL A 85 -12.62 10.62 -1.22
N ILE A 86 -11.41 10.67 -0.68
CA ILE A 86 -11.08 11.32 0.58
C ILE A 86 -10.29 12.59 0.26
N ASP A 87 -10.92 13.76 0.44
CA ASP A 87 -10.24 15.06 0.35
C ASP A 87 -9.26 15.22 1.52
N LEU A 88 -8.00 14.96 1.30
CA LEU A 88 -6.97 15.17 2.30
C LEU A 88 -6.36 16.57 2.12
N ARG A 89 -6.77 17.50 2.99
CA ARG A 89 -6.30 18.89 2.99
C ARG A 89 -5.17 19.10 3.99
N PRO A 90 -4.36 20.16 3.86
CA PRO A 90 -3.30 20.47 4.83
C PRO A 90 -3.79 20.46 6.28
N PRO A 91 -2.93 20.10 7.26
CA PRO A 91 -1.53 19.74 7.08
C PRO A 91 -1.35 18.32 6.54
N PHE A 92 -0.38 18.13 5.62
CA PHE A 92 -0.11 16.83 4.96
C PHE A 92 0.85 15.97 5.78
N THR A 93 0.53 15.75 7.05
CA THR A 93 1.40 14.95 7.94
C THR A 93 1.30 13.45 7.62
N PRO A 94 2.38 12.66 7.86
CA PRO A 94 2.34 11.21 7.66
C PRO A 94 1.18 10.52 8.38
N GLU A 95 0.81 10.98 9.57
CA GLU A 95 -0.27 10.40 10.38
C GLU A 95 -1.63 10.55 9.70
N ARG A 96 -1.90 11.68 9.06
CA ARG A 96 -3.16 11.90 8.34
C ARG A 96 -3.30 11.03 7.10
N TYR A 97 -2.18 10.76 6.41
CA TYR A 97 -2.19 9.75 5.33
C TYR A 97 -2.46 8.36 5.87
N ILE A 98 -1.84 7.99 7.01
CA ILE A 98 -2.09 6.70 7.67
C ILE A 98 -3.57 6.58 8.06
N GLU A 99 -4.16 7.63 8.59
CA GLU A 99 -5.58 7.69 8.96
C GLU A 99 -6.48 7.49 7.72
N ALA A 100 -6.23 8.23 6.64
CA ALA A 100 -7.00 8.12 5.39
C ALA A 100 -6.90 6.72 4.77
N ILE A 101 -5.69 6.13 4.72
CA ILE A 101 -5.49 4.77 4.23
C ILE A 101 -6.22 3.76 5.13
N THR A 102 -6.18 3.95 6.46
CA THR A 102 -6.84 3.06 7.40
C THR A 102 -8.36 3.10 7.22
N ALA A 103 -8.94 4.29 7.07
CA ALA A 103 -10.36 4.46 6.81
C ALA A 103 -10.80 3.74 5.50
N ALA A 104 -10.00 3.85 4.44
CA ALA A 104 -10.25 3.15 3.18
C ALA A 104 -10.18 1.61 3.34
N GLU A 105 -9.20 1.10 4.10
CA GLU A 105 -9.07 -0.33 4.37
C GLU A 105 -10.26 -0.87 5.20
N GLU A 106 -10.66 -0.15 6.24
CA GLU A 106 -11.79 -0.52 7.11
C GLU A 106 -13.12 -0.49 6.34
N ALA A 107 -13.27 0.41 5.38
CA ALA A 107 -14.41 0.48 4.47
C ALA A 107 -14.38 -0.59 3.36
N GLY A 108 -13.32 -1.40 3.27
CA GLY A 108 -13.22 -2.55 2.37
C GLY A 108 -12.89 -2.20 0.92
N TYR A 109 -12.20 -1.08 0.67
CA TYR A 109 -11.76 -0.75 -0.68
C TYR A 109 -10.67 -1.71 -1.16
N ALA A 110 -10.81 -2.22 -2.38
CA ALA A 110 -9.88 -3.14 -3.01
C ALA A 110 -8.64 -2.46 -3.57
N VAL A 111 -8.81 -1.21 -4.02
CA VAL A 111 -7.75 -0.35 -4.59
C VAL A 111 -7.75 0.98 -3.86
N ILE A 112 -6.58 1.43 -3.43
CA ILE A 112 -6.35 2.75 -2.83
C ILE A 112 -5.35 3.48 -3.70
N ILE A 113 -5.76 4.64 -4.22
CA ILE A 113 -4.89 5.56 -4.95
C ILE A 113 -4.51 6.68 -3.98
N VAL A 114 -3.22 6.99 -3.85
CA VAL A 114 -2.71 8.14 -3.08
C VAL A 114 -2.17 9.17 -4.07
N ASP A 115 -2.91 10.23 -4.28
CA ASP A 115 -2.58 11.29 -5.24
C ASP A 115 -2.45 12.66 -4.54
N SER A 116 -1.24 13.04 -4.08
CA SER A 116 0.06 12.44 -4.32
C SER A 116 0.83 12.22 -3.02
N VAL A 117 1.82 11.31 -3.04
CA VAL A 117 2.76 11.13 -1.91
C VAL A 117 3.71 12.31 -1.75
N THR A 118 3.88 13.13 -2.79
CA THR A 118 4.74 14.31 -2.78
C THR A 118 4.35 15.28 -1.68
N HIS A 119 3.06 15.52 -1.45
CA HIS A 119 2.60 16.46 -0.43
C HIS A 119 2.91 15.98 0.99
N CYS A 120 2.94 14.67 1.25
CA CYS A 120 3.41 14.12 2.52
C CYS A 120 4.87 14.50 2.83
N TRP A 121 5.68 14.69 1.80
CA TRP A 121 7.09 15.09 1.94
C TRP A 121 7.27 16.60 1.96
N SER A 122 6.85 17.29 0.90
CA SER A 122 7.14 18.70 0.64
C SER A 122 5.90 19.61 0.65
N GLY A 123 4.69 19.10 0.87
CA GLY A 123 3.49 19.91 0.98
C GLY A 123 3.36 20.61 2.34
N SER A 124 2.38 21.49 2.48
CA SER A 124 2.14 22.25 3.70
C SER A 124 1.84 21.33 4.89
N GLY A 125 2.61 21.46 5.96
CA GLY A 125 2.59 20.57 7.13
C GLY A 125 3.20 19.20 6.86
N GLY A 126 3.84 18.99 5.72
CA GLY A 126 4.55 17.75 5.37
C GLY A 126 5.88 17.59 6.11
N CYS A 127 6.58 16.50 5.79
CA CYS A 127 7.80 16.13 6.53
C CYS A 127 8.88 17.20 6.53
N LEU A 128 9.04 18.00 5.46
CA LEU A 128 10.07 19.05 5.41
C LEU A 128 9.74 20.22 6.34
N GLU A 129 8.48 20.69 6.38
CA GLU A 129 8.08 21.74 7.32
C GLU A 129 8.17 21.23 8.77
N LEU A 130 7.68 20.02 9.03
CA LEU A 130 7.81 19.38 10.34
C LEU A 130 9.27 19.24 10.79
N LEU A 131 10.18 18.97 9.85
CA LEU A 131 11.61 18.88 10.12
C LEU A 131 12.17 20.23 10.61
N GLU A 132 11.79 21.33 9.94
CA GLU A 132 12.21 22.66 10.33
C GLU A 132 11.65 23.05 11.71
N ASP A 133 10.37 22.78 11.96
CA ASP A 133 9.72 23.12 13.23
C ASP A 133 10.34 22.33 14.39
N VAL A 134 10.56 21.04 14.22
CA VAL A 134 11.24 20.19 15.21
C VAL A 134 12.68 20.65 15.43
N ALA A 135 13.39 21.02 14.36
CA ALA A 135 14.76 21.53 14.46
C ALA A 135 14.82 22.81 15.31
N LYS A 136 13.91 23.74 15.05
CA LYS A 136 13.81 25.01 15.82
C LYS A 136 13.43 24.76 17.28
N ALA A 137 12.41 23.91 17.51
CA ALA A 137 11.86 23.69 18.85
C ALA A 137 12.77 22.85 19.77
N GLN A 138 13.44 21.81 19.22
CA GLN A 138 14.13 20.79 20.03
C GLN A 138 15.64 20.73 19.82
N PHE A 139 16.14 21.18 18.67
CA PHE A 139 17.54 20.97 18.27
C PHE A 139 18.28 22.28 17.93
N ARG A 140 17.81 23.43 18.40
CA ARG A 140 18.44 24.76 18.17
C ARG A 140 18.67 25.05 16.68
N GLY A 141 17.75 24.62 15.81
CA GLY A 141 17.86 24.80 14.37
C GLY A 141 18.65 23.69 13.62
N ASN A 142 19.14 22.68 14.31
CA ASN A 142 19.88 21.57 13.68
C ASN A 142 18.89 20.58 13.01
N THR A 143 18.69 20.74 11.72
CA THR A 143 17.83 19.87 10.90
C THR A 143 18.33 18.44 10.82
N TRP A 144 19.67 18.21 10.83
CA TRP A 144 20.24 16.87 10.82
C TRP A 144 19.80 16.04 12.04
N SER A 145 19.84 16.63 13.22
CA SER A 145 19.38 15.97 14.45
C SER A 145 17.87 15.76 14.45
N ALA A 146 17.10 16.69 13.87
CA ALA A 146 15.64 16.60 13.80
C ALA A 146 15.14 15.44 12.93
N PHE A 147 15.95 14.93 12.01
CA PHE A 147 15.62 13.70 11.26
C PHE A 147 15.39 12.48 12.17
N SER A 148 15.95 12.45 13.38
CA SER A 148 15.69 11.38 14.36
C SER A 148 14.20 11.30 14.75
N VAL A 149 13.47 12.42 14.68
CA VAL A 149 12.04 12.51 14.97
C VAL A 149 11.19 12.27 13.72
N ILE A 150 11.59 12.82 12.58
CA ILE A 150 10.80 12.77 11.35
C ILE A 150 10.93 11.40 10.65
N THR A 151 12.12 10.78 10.70
CA THR A 151 12.35 9.49 10.05
C THR A 151 11.40 8.37 10.50
N PRO A 152 11.13 8.19 11.80
CA PRO A 152 10.16 7.18 12.24
C PRO A 152 8.74 7.44 11.74
N ARG A 153 8.30 8.70 11.68
CA ARG A 153 6.97 9.09 11.17
C ARG A 153 6.82 8.77 9.68
N TRP A 154 7.83 9.16 8.88
CA TRP A 154 7.89 8.81 7.47
C TRP A 154 7.88 7.29 7.23
N ARG A 155 8.69 6.54 8.01
CA ARG A 155 8.71 5.06 7.91
C ARG A 155 7.36 4.45 8.24
N ALA A 156 6.66 4.95 9.24
CA ALA A 156 5.32 4.47 9.58
C ALA A 156 4.34 4.64 8.42
N PHE A 157 4.41 5.77 7.70
CA PHE A 157 3.61 6.00 6.49
C PHE A 157 3.98 5.02 5.37
N VAL A 158 5.27 4.85 5.07
CA VAL A 158 5.74 3.89 4.06
C VAL A 158 5.32 2.46 4.43
N ASP A 159 5.51 2.05 5.68
CA ASP A 159 5.07 0.75 6.18
C ASP A 159 3.56 0.54 6.00
N LYS A 160 2.74 1.58 6.20
CA LYS A 160 1.29 1.53 5.98
C LYS A 160 0.95 1.27 4.52
N LEU A 161 1.62 1.97 3.58
CA LEU A 161 1.45 1.71 2.15
C LEU A 161 1.80 0.26 1.79
N LEU A 162 2.93 -0.24 2.31
CA LEU A 162 3.45 -1.56 1.95
C LEU A 162 2.65 -2.71 2.54
N ARG A 163 2.09 -2.54 3.74
CA ARG A 163 1.34 -3.59 4.46
C ARG A 163 -0.16 -3.55 4.24
N SER A 164 -0.65 -2.60 3.45
CA SER A 164 -2.08 -2.48 3.14
C SER A 164 -2.65 -3.79 2.57
N PRO A 165 -3.82 -4.26 3.03
CA PRO A 165 -4.53 -5.40 2.42
C PRO A 165 -5.13 -5.07 1.05
N ALA A 166 -5.21 -3.79 0.68
CA ALA A 166 -5.65 -3.32 -0.64
C ALA A 166 -4.48 -3.25 -1.65
N HIS A 167 -4.79 -3.15 -2.94
CA HIS A 167 -3.84 -2.69 -3.94
C HIS A 167 -3.55 -1.20 -3.70
N VAL A 168 -2.29 -0.79 -3.73
CA VAL A 168 -1.91 0.61 -3.52
C VAL A 168 -1.22 1.12 -4.76
N ILE A 169 -1.76 2.22 -5.30
CA ILE A 169 -1.18 2.98 -6.40
C ILE A 169 -0.87 4.37 -5.87
N CYS A 170 0.38 4.78 -5.91
CA CYS A 170 0.78 6.13 -5.51
C CYS A 170 1.15 6.95 -6.74
N SER A 171 0.80 8.21 -6.75
CA SER A 171 1.38 9.19 -7.67
C SER A 171 2.45 10.01 -6.95
N GLY A 172 3.45 10.46 -7.68
CA GLY A 172 4.47 11.38 -7.18
C GLY A 172 4.93 12.34 -8.26
N ARG A 173 5.12 13.59 -7.89
CA ARG A 173 5.68 14.59 -8.80
C ARG A 173 7.16 14.33 -8.98
N SER A 174 7.64 14.44 -10.22
CA SER A 174 9.07 14.42 -10.50
C SER A 174 9.52 15.78 -11.03
N LYS A 175 10.75 16.14 -10.67
CA LYS A 175 11.43 17.35 -11.13
C LYS A 175 12.75 17.00 -11.78
N THR A 176 13.21 17.86 -12.66
CA THR A 176 14.53 17.70 -13.28
C THR A 176 15.61 17.82 -12.21
N GLU A 177 16.38 16.77 -12.01
CA GLU A 177 17.58 16.80 -11.18
C GLU A 177 18.72 17.46 -11.98
N THR A 178 19.41 18.39 -11.33
CA THR A 178 20.56 19.08 -11.93
C THR A 178 21.77 18.95 -11.00
N ALA A 179 22.93 18.75 -11.59
CA ALA A 179 24.18 18.82 -10.84
C ALA A 179 25.13 19.85 -11.47
N GLN A 180 25.96 20.45 -10.64
CA GLN A 180 27.11 21.22 -11.13
C GLN A 180 28.23 20.23 -11.47
N VAL A 181 28.59 20.17 -12.74
CA VAL A 181 29.73 19.37 -13.22
C VAL A 181 30.85 20.33 -13.62
N ASP A 182 32.08 19.91 -13.36
CA ASP A 182 33.26 20.64 -13.85
C ASP A 182 33.54 20.22 -15.28
N ASP A 183 33.46 21.20 -16.18
CA ASP A 183 33.77 21.04 -17.62
C ASP A 183 35.00 21.90 -17.90
N HIS A 184 36.16 21.30 -17.82
CA HIS A 184 37.45 21.94 -18.03
C HIS A 184 37.69 23.21 -17.20
N GLY A 185 37.38 23.15 -15.88
CA GLY A 185 37.55 24.25 -14.96
C GLY A 185 36.39 25.29 -14.97
N LYS A 186 35.33 25.06 -15.75
CA LYS A 186 34.10 25.85 -15.73
C LYS A 186 32.95 25.03 -15.12
N LYS A 187 32.34 25.58 -14.09
CA LYS A 187 31.13 24.98 -13.48
C LYS A 187 29.96 25.09 -14.46
N LYS A 188 29.45 23.96 -14.92
CA LYS A 188 28.29 23.86 -15.79
C LYS A 188 27.17 23.09 -15.07
N VAL A 189 25.94 23.53 -15.25
CA VAL A 189 24.75 22.80 -14.74
C VAL A 189 24.40 21.72 -15.77
N ALA A 190 24.53 20.47 -15.39
CA ALA A 190 24.08 19.32 -16.17
C ALA A 190 22.74 18.82 -15.64
N LYS A 191 21.83 18.44 -16.53
CA LYS A 191 20.58 17.73 -16.19
C LYS A 191 20.91 16.26 -16.01
N LEU A 192 20.63 15.71 -14.82
CA LEU A 192 20.89 14.29 -14.49
C LEU A 192 19.70 13.38 -14.82
N GLY A 193 18.51 13.95 -15.04
CA GLY A 193 17.28 13.21 -15.28
C GLY A 193 16.12 13.74 -14.47
N MET A 194 15.08 12.92 -14.32
CA MET A 194 13.92 13.22 -13.50
C MET A 194 14.08 12.53 -12.14
N LYS A 195 13.84 13.26 -11.06
CA LYS A 195 13.88 12.74 -9.68
C LYS A 195 12.52 12.93 -9.02
N LEU A 196 12.04 11.88 -8.36
CA LEU A 196 10.83 11.93 -7.53
C LEU A 196 10.98 12.98 -6.42
N GLU A 197 9.97 13.82 -6.24
CA GLU A 197 9.89 14.76 -5.13
C GLU A 197 9.28 14.09 -3.90
N ALA A 198 10.10 13.29 -3.26
CA ALA A 198 9.83 12.58 -2.02
C ALA A 198 11.16 12.35 -1.27
N ARG A 199 11.12 11.67 -0.13
CA ARG A 199 12.35 11.23 0.53
C ARG A 199 13.06 10.22 -0.36
N ASP A 200 14.38 10.40 -0.51
CA ASP A 200 15.24 9.54 -1.32
C ASP A 200 15.07 8.07 -0.95
N GLY A 201 14.91 7.22 -1.95
CA GLY A 201 14.76 5.78 -1.80
C GLY A 201 13.32 5.29 -1.68
N LEU A 202 12.32 6.17 -1.67
CA LEU A 202 10.92 5.75 -1.63
C LEU A 202 10.57 4.82 -2.81
N GLU A 203 11.09 5.09 -3.99
CA GLU A 203 10.89 4.30 -5.21
C GLU A 203 11.38 2.85 -5.07
N PHE A 204 12.36 2.60 -4.19
CA PHE A 204 12.89 1.25 -3.96
C PHE A 204 11.94 0.36 -3.18
N GLU A 205 10.98 0.93 -2.49
CA GLU A 205 10.00 0.17 -1.70
C GLU A 205 8.88 -0.42 -2.56
N PHE A 206 8.56 0.20 -3.70
CA PHE A 206 7.49 -0.27 -4.58
C PHE A 206 7.89 -1.49 -5.40
N THR A 207 6.89 -2.30 -5.78
CA THR A 207 7.08 -3.47 -6.67
C THR A 207 7.39 -3.02 -8.09
N THR A 208 6.70 -1.99 -8.55
CA THR A 208 6.81 -1.42 -9.90
C THR A 208 6.80 0.10 -9.80
N VAL A 209 7.66 0.75 -10.58
CA VAL A 209 7.73 2.20 -10.72
C VAL A 209 7.68 2.53 -12.20
N LEU A 210 6.70 3.33 -12.58
CA LEU A 210 6.49 3.80 -13.95
C LEU A 210 6.65 5.31 -14.00
N ASP A 211 7.54 5.78 -14.88
CA ASP A 211 7.78 7.19 -15.12
C ASP A 211 6.98 7.65 -16.33
N LEU A 212 6.04 8.56 -16.12
CA LEU A 212 5.18 9.09 -17.17
C LEU A 212 5.84 10.29 -17.85
N ILE A 213 5.90 10.22 -19.17
CA ILE A 213 6.40 11.29 -20.02
C ILE A 213 5.21 12.19 -20.40
N HIS A 214 5.41 13.52 -20.32
CA HIS A 214 4.36 14.48 -20.64
C HIS A 214 3.90 14.34 -22.11
N ASP A 215 4.85 14.21 -23.04
CA ASP A 215 4.56 14.08 -24.46
C ASP A 215 4.03 12.67 -24.77
N GLY A 216 2.77 12.57 -25.15
CA GLY A 216 2.10 11.32 -25.54
C GLY A 216 1.69 10.43 -24.35
N HIS A 217 1.90 10.84 -23.11
CA HIS A 217 1.50 10.12 -21.88
C HIS A 217 2.01 8.67 -21.84
N TYR A 218 3.20 8.43 -22.38
CA TYR A 218 3.84 7.12 -22.34
C TYR A 218 4.44 6.86 -20.97
N ALA A 219 4.35 5.60 -20.51
CA ALA A 219 5.01 5.12 -19.31
C ALA A 219 6.31 4.41 -19.69
N THR A 220 7.41 4.84 -19.10
CA THR A 220 8.68 4.13 -19.07
C THR A 220 8.86 3.44 -17.74
N VAL A 221 9.71 2.44 -17.69
CA VAL A 221 9.91 1.59 -16.51
C VAL A 221 11.24 1.94 -15.85
N SER A 222 11.22 2.43 -14.62
CA SER A 222 12.44 2.56 -13.80
C SER A 222 12.63 1.39 -12.85
N LYS A 223 11.55 0.68 -12.49
CA LYS A 223 11.61 -0.54 -11.69
C LYS A 223 10.43 -1.46 -12.02
N ASP A 224 10.71 -2.74 -12.25
CA ASP A 224 9.68 -3.76 -12.43
C ASP A 224 10.12 -5.12 -11.89
N ARG A 225 9.45 -5.59 -10.85
CA ARG A 225 9.64 -6.95 -10.30
C ARG A 225 8.66 -7.96 -10.90
N THR A 226 7.73 -7.50 -11.74
CA THR A 226 6.70 -8.36 -12.33
C THR A 226 7.12 -8.95 -13.67
N GLY A 227 8.01 -8.27 -14.39
CA GLY A 227 8.38 -8.59 -15.78
C GLY A 227 7.30 -8.22 -16.81
N LEU A 228 6.25 -7.50 -16.41
CA LEU A 228 5.13 -7.14 -17.28
C LEU A 228 5.42 -5.94 -18.20
N PHE A 229 6.37 -5.11 -17.80
CA PHE A 229 6.61 -3.80 -18.42
C PHE A 229 7.91 -3.73 -19.23
N SER A 230 8.49 -4.88 -19.60
CA SER A 230 9.63 -4.92 -20.50
C SER A 230 9.26 -4.47 -21.91
N GLY A 231 10.18 -3.80 -22.59
CA GLY A 231 10.04 -3.36 -23.99
C GLY A 231 9.79 -1.86 -24.13
N ASP A 232 9.21 -1.46 -25.27
CA ASP A 232 8.99 -0.05 -25.60
C ASP A 232 7.99 0.62 -24.67
N PRO A 233 8.16 1.94 -24.42
CA PRO A 233 7.19 2.72 -23.64
C PRO A 233 5.78 2.62 -24.25
N LYS A 234 4.77 2.46 -23.40
CA LYS A 234 3.36 2.33 -23.80
C LYS A 234 2.48 3.25 -22.97
N PRO A 235 1.38 3.76 -23.56
CA PRO A 235 0.36 4.44 -22.77
C PRO A 235 -0.25 3.50 -21.74
N ILE A 236 -0.54 4.03 -20.56
CA ILE A 236 -1.30 3.29 -19.55
C ILE A 236 -2.77 3.20 -20.02
N SER A 237 -3.38 2.05 -19.81
CA SER A 237 -4.78 1.78 -20.17
C SER A 237 -5.41 0.79 -19.19
N VAL A 238 -6.70 0.53 -19.32
CA VAL A 238 -7.41 -0.51 -18.55
C VAL A 238 -6.72 -1.86 -18.70
N SER A 239 -6.28 -2.20 -19.92
CA SER A 239 -5.58 -3.48 -20.15
C SER A 239 -4.24 -3.60 -19.41
N THR A 240 -3.63 -2.48 -19.02
CA THR A 240 -2.46 -2.48 -18.13
C THR A 240 -2.84 -3.03 -16.75
N GLY A 241 -3.97 -2.58 -16.20
CA GLY A 241 -4.51 -3.07 -14.92
C GLY A 241 -4.94 -4.54 -15.00
N GLU A 242 -5.60 -4.93 -16.08
CA GLU A 242 -6.03 -6.33 -16.32
C GLU A 242 -4.83 -7.29 -16.34
N ARG A 243 -3.76 -6.96 -17.05
CA ARG A 243 -2.52 -7.75 -17.09
C ARG A 243 -1.86 -7.87 -15.73
N ILE A 244 -1.89 -6.80 -14.91
CA ILE A 244 -1.41 -6.83 -13.54
C ILE A 244 -2.30 -7.77 -12.71
N ALA A 245 -3.63 -7.69 -12.85
CA ALA A 245 -4.58 -8.56 -12.16
C ALA A 245 -4.35 -10.04 -12.48
N GLU A 246 -4.18 -10.39 -13.75
CA GLU A 246 -3.83 -11.75 -14.20
C GLU A 246 -2.52 -12.24 -13.58
N TRP A 247 -1.49 -11.37 -13.59
CA TRP A 247 -0.20 -11.71 -13.00
C TRP A 247 -0.31 -11.99 -11.49
N LEU A 248 -1.07 -11.17 -10.78
CA LEU A 248 -1.34 -11.34 -9.36
C LEU A 248 -2.14 -12.62 -9.08
N ALA A 249 -3.15 -12.92 -9.90
CA ALA A 249 -3.96 -14.13 -9.78
C ALA A 249 -3.14 -15.42 -9.99
N GLY A 250 -2.08 -15.37 -10.78
CA GLY A 250 -1.14 -16.47 -10.97
C GLY A 250 -0.18 -16.70 -9.78
N GLY A 251 -0.23 -15.86 -8.73
CA GLY A 251 0.51 -16.06 -7.49
C GLY A 251 -0.16 -17.11 -6.58
N THR A 252 0.63 -17.76 -5.72
CA THR A 252 0.09 -18.61 -4.67
C THR A 252 -0.27 -17.74 -3.47
N VAL A 253 -1.52 -17.77 -3.03
CA VAL A 253 -1.96 -17.11 -1.79
C VAL A 253 -1.28 -17.81 -0.61
N LEU A 254 -0.70 -17.04 0.32
CA LEU A 254 -0.26 -17.56 1.60
C LEU A 254 -1.50 -17.79 2.46
N GLU A 255 -1.98 -19.04 2.42
CA GLU A 255 -3.20 -19.41 3.11
C GLU A 255 -2.91 -19.74 4.58
N ASP A 256 -3.77 -19.25 5.45
CA ASP A 256 -3.76 -19.64 6.85
C ASP A 256 -4.40 -21.03 6.99
N GLN A 257 -3.57 -22.02 7.24
CA GLN A 257 -4.01 -23.43 7.35
C GLN A 257 -5.01 -23.61 8.49
N ALA A 258 -4.90 -22.85 9.58
CA ALA A 258 -5.87 -22.91 10.69
C ALA A 258 -7.27 -22.42 10.26
N VAL A 259 -7.31 -21.43 9.38
CA VAL A 259 -8.55 -20.90 8.78
C VAL A 259 -9.18 -21.92 7.82
N ILE A 260 -8.37 -22.60 7.01
CA ILE A 260 -8.85 -23.63 6.07
C ILE A 260 -9.40 -24.82 6.82
N GLU A 261 -8.65 -25.34 7.79
CA GLU A 261 -9.10 -26.46 8.63
C GLU A 261 -10.36 -26.10 9.43
N GLY A 262 -10.45 -24.88 9.96
CA GLY A 262 -11.67 -24.38 10.60
C GLY A 262 -12.87 -24.35 9.65
N ALA A 263 -12.67 -23.95 8.39
CA ALA A 263 -13.71 -23.96 7.37
C ALA A 263 -14.15 -25.38 7.00
N LYS A 264 -13.20 -26.30 6.78
CA LYS A 264 -13.50 -27.72 6.52
C LYS A 264 -14.31 -28.35 7.65
N LYS A 265 -13.90 -28.10 8.90
CA LYS A 265 -14.62 -28.58 10.06
C LYS A 265 -16.04 -28.01 10.13
N ALA A 266 -16.21 -26.70 9.93
CA ALA A 266 -17.52 -26.06 9.93
C ALA A 266 -18.45 -26.61 8.84
N ILE A 267 -17.92 -26.96 7.66
CA ILE A 267 -18.68 -27.62 6.58
C ILE A 267 -19.10 -29.03 7.00
N ALA A 268 -18.17 -29.80 7.58
CA ALA A 268 -18.46 -31.15 8.03
C ALA A 268 -19.53 -31.18 9.13
N ASP A 269 -19.48 -30.25 10.08
CA ASP A 269 -20.40 -30.11 11.21
C ASP A 269 -21.74 -29.45 10.85
N ALA A 270 -21.89 -28.92 9.62
CA ALA A 270 -23.11 -28.23 9.20
C ALA A 270 -24.32 -29.20 9.15
N VAL A 271 -25.43 -28.79 9.79
CA VAL A 271 -26.66 -29.55 9.91
C VAL A 271 -27.81 -28.96 9.09
N SER A 272 -27.62 -27.83 8.45
CA SER A 272 -28.64 -27.16 7.63
C SER A 272 -28.06 -26.50 6.37
N VAL A 273 -28.92 -26.40 5.33
CA VAL A 273 -28.55 -25.73 4.07
C VAL A 273 -28.25 -24.26 4.28
N ASP A 274 -28.98 -23.57 5.16
CA ASP A 274 -28.75 -22.16 5.52
C ASP A 274 -27.32 -21.94 6.09
N THR A 275 -26.84 -22.84 6.92
CA THR A 275 -25.47 -22.81 7.44
C THR A 275 -24.43 -22.94 6.31
N LEU A 276 -24.68 -23.85 5.35
CA LEU A 276 -23.81 -24.02 4.17
C LEU A 276 -23.81 -22.79 3.28
N ASP A 277 -24.94 -22.10 3.10
CA ASP A 277 -25.03 -20.87 2.31
C ASP A 277 -24.24 -19.72 2.95
N ARG A 278 -24.28 -19.58 4.26
CA ARG A 278 -23.46 -18.61 5.00
C ARG A 278 -21.97 -18.93 4.89
N LEU A 279 -21.59 -20.20 4.96
CA LEU A 279 -20.21 -20.63 4.78
C LEU A 279 -19.73 -20.34 3.37
N ASN A 280 -20.53 -20.62 2.34
CA ASN A 280 -20.22 -20.32 0.95
C ASN A 280 -20.00 -18.82 0.71
N SER A 281 -20.87 -17.97 1.27
CA SER A 281 -20.72 -16.51 1.21
C SER A 281 -19.42 -16.04 1.87
N ARG A 282 -19.06 -16.61 3.03
CA ARG A 282 -17.79 -16.31 3.70
C ARG A 282 -16.56 -16.75 2.90
N ILE A 283 -16.63 -17.90 2.23
CA ILE A 283 -15.55 -18.38 1.36
C ILE A 283 -15.37 -17.44 0.18
N ALA A 284 -16.47 -17.03 -0.48
CA ALA A 284 -16.46 -16.06 -1.57
C ALA A 284 -15.85 -14.71 -1.12
N GLN A 285 -16.24 -14.22 0.05
CA GLN A 285 -15.67 -13.00 0.63
C GLN A 285 -14.17 -13.13 0.86
N ARG A 286 -13.69 -14.23 1.45
CA ARG A 286 -12.28 -14.46 1.71
C ARG A 286 -11.45 -14.62 0.44
N LEU A 287 -12.02 -15.19 -0.62
CA LEU A 287 -11.42 -15.24 -1.93
C LEU A 287 -11.26 -13.82 -2.51
N ALA A 288 -12.30 -13.00 -2.45
CA ALA A 288 -12.27 -11.61 -2.89
C ALA A 288 -11.26 -10.76 -2.11
N GLU A 289 -11.11 -11.02 -0.80
CA GLU A 289 -10.11 -10.38 0.07
C GLU A 289 -8.67 -10.93 -0.17
N GLY A 290 -8.49 -11.94 -1.02
CA GLY A 290 -7.20 -12.58 -1.26
C GLY A 290 -6.62 -13.32 -0.06
N ARG A 291 -7.47 -13.78 0.87
CA ARG A 291 -7.09 -14.55 2.08
C ARG A 291 -7.03 -16.05 1.84
N ILE A 292 -7.68 -16.53 0.80
CA ILE A 292 -7.59 -17.91 0.30
C ILE A 292 -7.40 -17.86 -1.21
N GLY A 293 -6.76 -18.90 -1.78
CA GLY A 293 -6.56 -19.04 -3.22
C GLY A 293 -7.77 -19.62 -3.94
N GLN A 294 -7.81 -19.46 -5.25
CA GLN A 294 -8.88 -19.97 -6.10
C GLN A 294 -9.03 -21.51 -5.96
N SER A 295 -7.91 -22.24 -5.86
CA SER A 295 -7.91 -23.71 -5.69
C SER A 295 -8.62 -24.10 -4.40
N THR A 296 -8.23 -23.51 -3.27
CA THR A 296 -8.83 -23.76 -1.94
C THR A 296 -10.30 -23.36 -1.90
N ALA A 297 -10.67 -22.21 -2.50
CA ALA A 297 -12.06 -21.81 -2.59
C ALA A 297 -12.90 -22.82 -3.38
N THR A 298 -12.36 -23.36 -4.47
CA THR A 298 -13.01 -24.40 -5.29
C THR A 298 -13.18 -25.70 -4.51
N GLU A 299 -12.15 -26.14 -3.78
CA GLU A 299 -12.22 -27.34 -2.92
C GLU A 299 -13.29 -27.21 -1.82
N LEU A 300 -13.31 -26.06 -1.13
CA LEU A 300 -14.30 -25.80 -0.08
C LEU A 300 -15.73 -25.69 -0.65
N ALA A 301 -15.90 -25.09 -1.83
CA ALA A 301 -17.20 -25.03 -2.50
C ALA A 301 -17.69 -26.43 -2.94
N ALA A 302 -16.80 -27.28 -3.41
CA ALA A 302 -17.11 -28.69 -3.72
C ALA A 302 -17.56 -29.45 -2.46
N ALA A 303 -16.83 -29.30 -1.35
CA ALA A 303 -17.19 -29.90 -0.07
C ALA A 303 -18.58 -29.43 0.44
N ILE A 304 -18.92 -28.15 0.25
CA ILE A 304 -20.27 -27.60 0.56
C ILE A 304 -21.33 -28.27 -0.32
N SER A 305 -21.07 -28.44 -1.63
CA SER A 305 -22.00 -29.09 -2.55
C SER A 305 -22.27 -30.54 -2.17
N ASP A 306 -21.21 -31.30 -1.84
CA ASP A 306 -21.33 -32.70 -1.42
C ASP A 306 -22.12 -32.81 -0.12
N LYS A 307 -21.84 -31.96 0.88
CA LYS A 307 -22.58 -31.94 2.14
C LYS A 307 -24.04 -31.56 1.95
N ARG A 308 -24.33 -30.61 1.06
CA ARG A 308 -25.71 -30.19 0.71
C ARG A 308 -26.50 -31.36 0.11
N ASN A 309 -25.91 -32.11 -0.82
CA ASN A 309 -26.52 -33.27 -1.41
C ASN A 309 -26.85 -34.34 -0.35
N GLY A 310 -25.93 -34.59 0.59
CA GLY A 310 -26.16 -35.48 1.71
C GLY A 310 -27.32 -35.07 2.63
N LEU A 311 -27.48 -33.77 2.90
CA LEU A 311 -28.58 -33.26 3.73
C LEU A 311 -29.95 -33.31 3.03
N THR A 312 -29.97 -33.18 1.69
CA THR A 312 -31.23 -33.26 0.90
C THR A 312 -31.70 -34.71 0.66
N LEU A 313 -30.81 -35.67 0.71
CA LEU A 313 -31.15 -37.11 0.57
C LEU A 313 -31.60 -37.76 1.90
N SER A 314 -31.37 -37.09 3.03
CA SER A 314 -31.72 -37.60 4.37
C SER A 314 -33.03 -37.05 4.92
N ASN A 315 -33.72 -36.18 4.17
CA ASN A 315 -35.06 -35.68 4.40
C ASN A 315 -36.04 -36.22 3.38
#